data_164eb9e0ef5bdc3ce334088a73b5bce4
#
_entry.id   164eb9e0ef5bdc3ce334088a73b5bce4
#
_cell.length_a   1.000
_cell.length_b   1.000
_cell.length_c   1.000
_cell.angle_alpha   90.00
_cell.angle_beta   90.00
_cell.angle_gamma   90.00
#
_symmetry.space_group_name_H-M   'P 1'
#
loop_
_entity.id
_entity.type
_entity.pdbx_description
1 polymer ?
#
loop_
_entity_poly.entity_id
_entity_poly.type
_entity_poly.pdbx_seq_one_letter_code
_entity_poly.pdbx_strand_id
1 'polypeptide(L)'
;MKNIVRLLEIKAVTHDVKYFRMEKPDGYSFTPGQATDVAINKPGYGEEKRPFTFTALNAAPYLEFTIKRYTDHHGVTEQLHQLQPGDELIIEDTWGAIEYKGPGYFIAGGAGITPFVAILRSLHKENKLAGNTLFFSNKTAADIIYEKELTEMLGTQAIYLLTKENKAGYQSGYLDKNFFQQNITDFHKHFYVCGPDKMVQDITELLQQLGADVDAVIFEK
;
A
#
# COMPACT_ATOMS: atom_id res chain seq x y z
N MET A 1 -2.68 -10.40 20.57
CA MET A 1 -2.31 -11.85 20.69
C MET A 1 -1.21 -12.13 19.68
N LYS A 2 -0.18 -12.97 20.01
CA LYS A 2 0.87 -13.35 19.04
C LYS A 2 0.45 -14.66 18.36
N ASN A 3 0.49 -14.69 17.03
CA ASN A 3 0.26 -15.90 16.22
C ASN A 3 1.52 -16.21 15.42
N ILE A 4 1.91 -17.48 15.36
CA ILE A 4 2.94 -17.97 14.44
C ILE A 4 2.24 -18.46 13.18
N VAL A 5 2.67 -17.96 12.02
CA VAL A 5 2.11 -18.29 10.72
C VAL A 5 3.22 -18.74 9.77
N ARG A 6 2.97 -19.81 9.00
CA ARG A 6 3.91 -20.35 8.04
C ARG A 6 3.76 -19.71 6.68
N LEU A 7 4.87 -19.37 6.04
CA LEU A 7 4.91 -18.90 4.66
C LEU A 7 4.53 -20.01 3.69
N LEU A 8 3.54 -19.75 2.85
CA LEU A 8 3.02 -20.68 1.85
C LEU A 8 3.61 -20.41 0.45
N GLU A 9 3.72 -19.13 0.11
CA GLU A 9 4.16 -18.68 -1.21
C GLU A 9 4.88 -17.33 -1.10
N ILE A 10 5.95 -17.17 -1.87
CA ILE A 10 6.70 -15.92 -2.02
C ILE A 10 6.96 -15.70 -3.50
N LYS A 11 6.54 -14.55 -4.05
CA LYS A 11 6.83 -14.21 -5.45
C LYS A 11 7.25 -12.75 -5.61
N ALA A 12 8.08 -12.50 -6.60
CA ALA A 12 8.45 -11.15 -7.00
C ALA A 12 7.25 -10.42 -7.62
N VAL A 13 7.07 -9.16 -7.24
CA VAL A 13 6.10 -8.21 -7.81
C VAL A 13 6.83 -7.19 -8.68
N THR A 14 7.94 -6.64 -8.14
CA THR A 14 8.91 -5.81 -8.88
C THR A 14 10.33 -6.32 -8.59
N HIS A 15 11.35 -5.63 -9.06
CA HIS A 15 12.75 -6.00 -8.81
C HIS A 15 13.15 -5.96 -7.33
N ASP A 16 12.44 -5.17 -6.50
CA ASP A 16 12.71 -4.97 -5.08
C ASP A 16 11.49 -5.19 -4.16
N VAL A 17 10.37 -5.68 -4.72
CA VAL A 17 9.14 -5.97 -3.98
C VAL A 17 8.73 -7.42 -4.18
N LYS A 18 8.39 -8.09 -3.10
CA LYS A 18 7.78 -9.43 -3.11
C LYS A 18 6.45 -9.42 -2.37
N TYR A 19 5.51 -10.29 -2.79
CA TYR A 19 4.43 -10.67 -1.91
C TYR A 19 4.78 -11.93 -1.13
N PHE A 20 4.21 -12.02 0.08
CA PHE A 20 4.35 -13.11 1.02
C PHE A 20 2.94 -13.57 1.40
N ARG A 21 2.56 -14.77 0.98
CA ARG A 21 1.35 -15.43 1.43
C ARG A 21 1.66 -16.39 2.56
N MET A 22 0.80 -16.41 3.56
CA MET A 22 0.98 -17.23 4.73
C MET A 22 -0.34 -17.81 5.21
N GLU A 23 -0.25 -18.79 6.11
CA GLU A 23 -1.40 -19.35 6.79
C GLU A 23 -2.22 -18.25 7.46
N LYS A 24 -3.53 -18.41 7.45
CA LYS A 24 -4.44 -17.54 8.17
C LYS A 24 -4.93 -18.28 9.41
N PRO A 25 -4.62 -17.80 10.62
CA PRO A 25 -5.12 -18.42 11.84
C PRO A 25 -6.64 -18.41 11.91
N ASP A 26 -7.21 -19.44 12.52
CA ASP A 26 -8.66 -19.53 12.74
C ASP A 26 -9.17 -18.31 13.50
N GLY A 27 -10.24 -17.70 12.99
CA GLY A 27 -10.82 -16.50 13.57
C GLY A 27 -10.03 -15.20 13.35
N TYR A 28 -8.87 -15.24 12.72
CA TYR A 28 -8.10 -14.03 12.41
C TYR A 28 -8.80 -13.22 11.31
N SER A 29 -9.08 -11.96 11.59
CA SER A 29 -9.81 -11.08 10.68
C SER A 29 -9.22 -9.67 10.67
N PHE A 30 -9.38 -8.99 9.55
CA PHE A 30 -8.95 -7.61 9.36
C PHE A 30 -9.90 -6.87 8.40
N THR A 31 -9.92 -5.56 8.51
CA THR A 31 -10.57 -4.67 7.53
C THR A 31 -9.52 -4.22 6.50
N PRO A 32 -9.86 -4.11 5.21
CA PRO A 32 -8.96 -3.55 4.20
C PRO A 32 -8.37 -2.21 4.63
N GLY A 33 -7.05 -2.08 4.53
CA GLY A 33 -6.29 -0.92 5.02
C GLY A 33 -5.67 -1.09 6.41
N GLN A 34 -6.02 -2.15 7.15
CA GLN A 34 -5.36 -2.47 8.42
C GLN A 34 -3.99 -3.13 8.22
N ALA A 35 -3.16 -2.96 9.24
CA ALA A 35 -1.83 -3.54 9.38
C ALA A 35 -1.76 -4.47 10.60
N THR A 36 -0.65 -5.17 10.72
CA THR A 36 -0.22 -5.87 11.94
C THR A 36 1.29 -5.73 12.09
N ASP A 37 1.78 -5.85 13.32
CA ASP A 37 3.21 -5.97 13.57
C ASP A 37 3.69 -7.37 13.21
N VAL A 38 4.76 -7.44 12.43
CA VAL A 38 5.34 -8.68 11.92
C VAL A 38 6.80 -8.79 12.34
N ALA A 39 7.17 -9.94 12.87
CA ALA A 39 8.56 -10.33 13.13
C ALA A 39 8.87 -11.66 12.44
N ILE A 40 10.16 -11.95 12.22
CA ILE A 40 10.60 -13.23 11.69
C ILE A 40 10.77 -14.19 12.88
N ASN A 41 10.15 -15.39 12.81
CA ASN A 41 10.28 -16.41 13.84
C ASN A 41 11.62 -17.15 13.72
N LYS A 42 12.72 -16.41 13.93
CA LYS A 42 14.09 -16.94 13.96
C LYS A 42 14.88 -16.31 15.12
N PRO A 43 15.90 -16.98 15.66
CA PRO A 43 16.77 -16.42 16.70
C PRO A 43 17.32 -15.05 16.30
N GLY A 44 17.17 -14.05 17.16
CA GLY A 44 17.62 -12.67 16.96
C GLY A 44 16.63 -11.77 16.21
N TYR A 45 15.53 -12.28 15.65
CA TYR A 45 14.55 -11.49 14.91
C TYR A 45 13.14 -11.44 15.51
N GLY A 46 12.84 -12.28 16.51
CA GLY A 46 11.49 -12.40 17.05
C GLY A 46 10.93 -11.15 17.74
N GLU A 47 11.78 -10.20 18.13
CA GLU A 47 11.38 -8.92 18.71
C GLU A 47 11.60 -7.73 17.74
N GLU A 48 12.19 -7.98 16.56
CA GLU A 48 12.42 -6.99 15.51
C GLU A 48 11.17 -6.79 14.65
N LYS A 49 10.15 -6.15 15.21
CA LYS A 49 8.85 -5.95 14.56
C LYS A 49 8.86 -4.81 13.56
N ARG A 50 8.08 -5.00 12.49
CA ARG A 50 7.74 -3.95 11.52
C ARG A 50 6.27 -4.06 11.16
N PRO A 51 5.57 -2.93 10.99
CA PRO A 51 4.19 -2.93 10.53
C PRO A 51 4.11 -3.26 9.03
N PHE A 52 3.16 -4.13 8.68
CA PHE A 52 2.81 -4.39 7.29
C PHE A 52 1.30 -4.45 7.13
N THR A 53 0.82 -3.78 6.07
CA THR A 53 -0.58 -3.76 5.70
C THR A 53 -0.94 -5.04 4.94
N PHE A 54 -2.10 -5.60 5.24
CA PHE A 54 -2.64 -6.73 4.48
C PHE A 54 -2.99 -6.29 3.05
N THR A 55 -2.55 -7.08 2.08
CA THR A 55 -2.88 -6.86 0.66
C THR A 55 -3.91 -7.85 0.14
N ALA A 56 -4.13 -9.00 0.78
CA ALA A 56 -5.23 -9.91 0.48
C ALA A 56 -6.59 -9.35 0.93
N LEU A 57 -7.67 -9.93 0.41
CA LEU A 57 -9.01 -9.74 0.97
C LEU A 57 -9.17 -10.56 2.25
N ASN A 58 -9.92 -10.04 3.22
CA ASN A 58 -10.18 -10.78 4.47
C ASN A 58 -10.88 -12.14 4.24
N ALA A 59 -11.66 -12.28 3.18
CA ALA A 59 -12.31 -13.53 2.81
C ALA A 59 -11.36 -14.56 2.16
N ALA A 60 -10.09 -14.22 1.90
CA ALA A 60 -9.12 -15.17 1.39
C ALA A 60 -8.76 -16.22 2.46
N PRO A 61 -8.44 -17.47 2.05
CA PRO A 61 -8.02 -18.52 2.98
C PRO A 61 -6.57 -18.35 3.46
N TYR A 62 -5.92 -17.25 3.12
CA TYR A 62 -4.54 -16.91 3.48
C TYR A 62 -4.44 -15.43 3.85
N LEU A 63 -3.36 -15.07 4.55
CA LEU A 63 -2.93 -13.68 4.69
C LEU A 63 -1.88 -13.37 3.61
N GLU A 64 -1.78 -12.10 3.21
CA GLU A 64 -0.80 -11.64 2.23
C GLU A 64 -0.25 -10.27 2.63
N PHE A 65 1.07 -10.13 2.61
CA PHE A 65 1.77 -8.85 2.67
C PHE A 65 2.55 -8.63 1.38
N THR A 66 2.63 -7.37 0.95
CA THR A 66 3.49 -6.95 -0.16
C THR A 66 4.58 -6.05 0.41
N ILE A 67 5.82 -6.52 0.38
CA ILE A 67 6.92 -5.92 1.12
C ILE A 67 8.04 -5.49 0.17
N LYS A 68 8.40 -4.22 0.24
CA LYS A 68 9.57 -3.66 -0.42
C LYS A 68 10.83 -3.93 0.40
N ARG A 69 11.90 -4.35 -0.28
CA ARG A 69 13.22 -4.52 0.31
C ARG A 69 13.92 -3.17 0.39
N TYR A 70 14.42 -2.84 1.57
CA TYR A 70 15.34 -1.71 1.81
C TYR A 70 16.70 -2.27 2.19
N THR A 71 17.73 -1.99 1.39
CA THR A 71 19.09 -2.56 1.55
C THR A 71 20.03 -1.66 2.34
N ASP A 72 19.64 -0.41 2.56
CA ASP A 72 20.53 0.62 3.11
C ASP A 72 20.93 0.37 4.57
N HIS A 73 20.18 -0.50 5.29
CA HIS A 73 20.35 -0.69 6.73
C HIS A 73 20.47 -2.15 7.17
N HIS A 74 20.57 -3.11 6.23
CA HIS A 74 20.56 -4.56 6.53
C HIS A 74 19.41 -4.96 7.49
N GLY A 75 18.26 -4.30 7.33
CA GLY A 75 17.13 -4.38 8.26
C GLY A 75 16.22 -5.58 8.02
N VAL A 76 15.12 -5.62 8.79
CA VAL A 76 14.13 -6.71 8.76
C VAL A 76 13.59 -7.00 7.35
N THR A 77 13.35 -5.95 6.54
CA THR A 77 12.82 -6.14 5.17
C THR A 77 13.79 -6.86 4.25
N GLU A 78 15.10 -6.69 4.41
CA GLU A 78 16.11 -7.44 3.67
C GLU A 78 16.10 -8.92 4.09
N GLN A 79 15.99 -9.20 5.40
CA GLN A 79 15.92 -10.56 5.92
C GLN A 79 14.62 -11.26 5.50
N LEU A 80 13.48 -10.56 5.50
CA LEU A 80 12.21 -11.07 4.97
C LEU A 80 12.36 -11.55 3.52
N HIS A 81 13.09 -10.81 2.70
CA HIS A 81 13.33 -11.19 1.30
C HIS A 81 14.22 -12.41 1.09
N GLN A 82 14.91 -12.89 2.14
CA GLN A 82 15.71 -14.13 2.12
C GLN A 82 14.91 -15.37 2.54
N LEU A 83 13.70 -15.19 3.08
CA LEU A 83 12.84 -16.27 3.53
C LEU A 83 12.35 -17.12 2.36
N GLN A 84 12.00 -18.37 2.70
CA GLN A 84 11.47 -19.37 1.77
C GLN A 84 10.08 -19.84 2.25
N PRO A 85 9.26 -20.43 1.38
CA PRO A 85 8.07 -21.16 1.79
C PRO A 85 8.45 -22.22 2.85
N GLY A 86 7.66 -22.26 3.93
CA GLY A 86 7.94 -23.10 5.11
C GLY A 86 8.59 -22.36 6.28
N ASP A 87 9.24 -21.20 6.06
CA ASP A 87 9.67 -20.32 7.14
C ASP A 87 8.46 -19.73 7.86
N GLU A 88 8.65 -19.20 9.08
CA GLU A 88 7.58 -18.72 9.93
C GLU A 88 7.73 -17.24 10.25
N LEU A 89 6.59 -16.57 10.37
CA LEU A 89 6.47 -15.20 10.86
C LEU A 89 5.66 -15.19 12.16
N ILE A 90 5.91 -14.19 12.99
CA ILE A 90 5.09 -13.84 14.14
C ILE A 90 4.27 -12.63 13.75
N ILE A 91 2.93 -12.73 13.85
CA ILE A 91 2.01 -11.62 13.63
C ILE A 91 1.23 -11.33 14.92
N GLU A 92 0.78 -10.09 15.08
CA GLU A 92 0.02 -9.65 16.24
C GLU A 92 -1.43 -9.31 15.87
N ASP A 93 -2.16 -8.67 16.82
CA ASP A 93 -3.50 -8.18 16.55
C ASP A 93 -3.46 -7.09 15.48
N THR A 94 -4.55 -6.97 14.74
CA THR A 94 -4.67 -6.00 13.64
C THR A 94 -4.87 -4.59 14.17
N TRP A 95 -4.27 -3.63 13.50
CA TRP A 95 -4.45 -2.20 13.75
C TRP A 95 -4.32 -1.42 12.44
N GLY A 96 -4.54 -0.12 12.46
CA GLY A 96 -4.30 0.73 11.32
C GLY A 96 -5.34 1.82 11.15
N ALA A 97 -4.92 2.89 10.51
CA ALA A 97 -5.64 4.15 10.42
C ALA A 97 -6.25 4.42 9.04
N ILE A 98 -5.87 3.69 8.00
CA ILE A 98 -6.44 3.93 6.67
C ILE A 98 -7.71 3.11 6.52
N GLU A 99 -8.84 3.77 6.78
CA GLU A 99 -10.17 3.22 6.59
C GLU A 99 -10.88 3.91 5.44
N TYR A 100 -11.48 3.14 4.53
CA TYR A 100 -12.27 3.72 3.45
C TYR A 100 -13.55 4.37 3.98
N LYS A 101 -13.70 5.68 3.75
CA LYS A 101 -14.86 6.48 4.19
C LYS A 101 -15.82 6.83 3.05
N GLY A 102 -15.39 6.69 1.81
CA GLY A 102 -16.20 7.01 0.63
C GLY A 102 -15.36 7.31 -0.61
N PRO A 103 -16.00 7.54 -1.76
CA PRO A 103 -15.31 7.86 -3.00
C PRO A 103 -14.37 9.06 -2.86
N GLY A 104 -13.16 8.93 -3.43
CA GLY A 104 -12.13 9.95 -3.29
C GLY A 104 -10.88 9.66 -4.09
N TYR A 105 -9.80 10.29 -3.66
CA TYR A 105 -8.50 10.23 -4.31
C TYR A 105 -7.52 9.44 -3.44
N PHE A 106 -7.01 8.35 -3.98
CA PHE A 106 -5.93 7.57 -3.40
C PHE A 106 -4.59 8.10 -3.92
N ILE A 107 -3.71 8.53 -3.04
CA ILE A 107 -2.43 9.15 -3.37
C ILE A 107 -1.32 8.30 -2.76
N ALA A 108 -0.63 7.54 -3.60
CA ALA A 108 0.37 6.57 -3.18
C ALA A 108 1.78 6.95 -3.65
N GLY A 109 2.79 6.69 -2.80
CA GLY A 109 4.20 6.77 -3.15
C GLY A 109 4.92 5.45 -2.91
N GLY A 110 5.39 4.78 -3.98
CA GLY A 110 6.11 3.52 -3.89
C GLY A 110 5.36 2.45 -3.08
N ALA A 111 5.96 1.93 -2.00
CA ALA A 111 5.33 0.91 -1.15
C ALA A 111 4.07 1.40 -0.40
N GLY A 112 3.83 2.71 -0.33
CA GLY A 112 2.60 3.27 0.24
C GLY A 112 1.32 2.91 -0.52
N ILE A 113 1.41 2.20 -1.63
CA ILE A 113 0.24 1.62 -2.31
C ILE A 113 -0.39 0.46 -1.51
N THR A 114 0.35 -0.18 -0.61
CA THR A 114 -0.07 -1.45 0.03
C THR A 114 -1.40 -1.37 0.78
N PRO A 115 -1.72 -0.35 1.61
CA PRO A 115 -3.03 -0.25 2.25
C PRO A 115 -4.16 -0.08 1.21
N PHE A 116 -3.88 0.57 0.09
CA PHE A 116 -4.87 0.81 -0.95
C PHE A 116 -5.16 -0.44 -1.79
N VAL A 117 -4.20 -1.37 -1.92
CA VAL A 117 -4.40 -2.62 -2.66
C VAL A 117 -5.59 -3.41 -2.11
N ALA A 118 -5.64 -3.67 -0.80
CA ALA A 118 -6.75 -4.41 -0.20
C ALA A 118 -8.07 -3.64 -0.28
N ILE A 119 -8.05 -2.31 -0.09
CA ILE A 119 -9.25 -1.46 -0.21
C ILE A 119 -9.79 -1.52 -1.64
N LEU A 120 -8.94 -1.29 -2.65
CA LEU A 120 -9.35 -1.30 -4.06
C LEU A 120 -9.82 -2.68 -4.52
N ARG A 121 -9.16 -3.75 -4.10
CA ARG A 121 -9.61 -5.14 -4.32
C ARG A 121 -10.99 -5.40 -3.73
N SER A 122 -11.26 -4.90 -2.51
CA SER A 122 -12.57 -5.04 -1.86
C SER A 122 -13.65 -4.26 -2.60
N LEU A 123 -13.39 -2.99 -2.94
CA LEU A 123 -14.29 -2.14 -3.70
C LEU A 123 -14.58 -2.71 -5.09
N HIS A 124 -13.57 -3.28 -5.76
CA HIS A 124 -13.73 -3.93 -7.05
C HIS A 124 -14.67 -5.15 -6.95
N LYS A 125 -14.44 -6.02 -5.97
CA LYS A 125 -15.27 -7.19 -5.72
C LYS A 125 -16.73 -6.82 -5.43
N GLU A 126 -16.95 -5.67 -4.80
CA GLU A 126 -18.28 -5.16 -4.47
C GLU A 126 -18.90 -4.27 -5.56
N ASN A 127 -18.21 -4.08 -6.70
CA ASN A 127 -18.60 -3.15 -7.78
C ASN A 127 -18.78 -1.70 -7.30
N LYS A 128 -17.93 -1.25 -6.35
CA LYS A 128 -17.98 0.09 -5.72
C LYS A 128 -16.77 0.98 -6.05
N LEU A 129 -16.04 0.70 -7.13
CA LEU A 129 -14.89 1.51 -7.52
C LEU A 129 -15.25 2.89 -8.08
N ALA A 130 -16.48 3.07 -8.54
CA ALA A 130 -16.92 4.33 -9.15
C ALA A 130 -16.67 5.54 -8.22
N GLY A 131 -16.17 6.63 -8.80
CA GLY A 131 -15.86 7.87 -8.06
C GLY A 131 -14.51 7.89 -7.33
N ASN A 132 -13.73 6.81 -7.41
CA ASN A 132 -12.38 6.73 -6.87
C ASN A 132 -11.34 6.94 -7.98
N THR A 133 -10.25 7.64 -7.67
CA THR A 133 -9.11 7.87 -8.57
C THR A 133 -7.82 7.55 -7.82
N LEU A 134 -6.88 6.91 -8.48
CA LEU A 134 -5.55 6.60 -7.95
C LEU A 134 -4.51 7.51 -8.61
N PHE A 135 -3.75 8.24 -7.82
CA PHE A 135 -2.50 8.91 -8.19
C PHE A 135 -1.34 8.14 -7.59
N PHE A 136 -0.53 7.49 -8.42
CA PHE A 136 0.53 6.62 -7.95
C PHE A 136 1.90 7.05 -8.46
N SER A 137 2.69 7.65 -7.56
CA SER A 137 4.02 8.17 -7.83
C SER A 137 5.10 7.12 -7.59
N ASN A 138 5.96 6.91 -8.57
CA ASN A 138 7.09 6.00 -8.53
C ASN A 138 8.33 6.63 -9.18
N LYS A 139 9.51 6.04 -9.00
CA LYS A 139 10.72 6.53 -9.67
C LYS A 139 10.69 6.21 -11.15
N THR A 140 10.44 4.96 -11.50
CA THR A 140 10.37 4.43 -12.86
C THR A 140 9.16 3.53 -13.03
N ALA A 141 8.82 3.16 -14.26
CA ALA A 141 7.73 2.22 -14.53
C ALA A 141 8.00 0.82 -13.94
N ALA A 142 9.27 0.41 -13.82
CA ALA A 142 9.64 -0.88 -13.23
C ALA A 142 9.41 -0.94 -11.71
N ASP A 143 9.19 0.19 -11.05
CA ASP A 143 8.89 0.28 -9.62
C ASP A 143 7.40 0.17 -9.30
N ILE A 144 6.50 0.20 -10.32
CA ILE A 144 5.06 0.23 -10.10
C ILE A 144 4.56 -1.13 -9.60
N ILE A 145 4.13 -1.17 -8.36
CA ILE A 145 3.56 -2.36 -7.72
C ILE A 145 2.16 -2.61 -8.26
N TYR A 146 1.89 -3.83 -8.75
CA TYR A 146 0.57 -4.26 -9.25
C TYR A 146 -0.02 -3.39 -10.38
N GLU A 147 0.81 -2.77 -11.23
CA GLU A 147 0.36 -1.87 -12.30
C GLU A 147 -0.76 -2.46 -13.14
N LYS A 148 -0.58 -3.69 -13.64
CA LYS A 148 -1.57 -4.37 -14.48
C LYS A 148 -2.91 -4.53 -13.75
N GLU A 149 -2.89 -5.04 -12.52
CA GLU A 149 -4.09 -5.26 -11.71
C GLU A 149 -4.82 -3.94 -11.41
N LEU A 150 -4.08 -2.91 -11.01
CA LEU A 150 -4.65 -1.59 -10.70
C LEU A 150 -5.26 -0.94 -11.94
N THR A 151 -4.61 -1.10 -13.10
CA THR A 151 -5.14 -0.60 -14.39
C THR A 151 -6.39 -1.36 -14.83
N GLU A 152 -6.42 -2.69 -14.64
CA GLU A 152 -7.61 -3.50 -14.93
C GLU A 152 -8.80 -3.12 -14.04
N MET A 153 -8.56 -2.78 -12.76
CA MET A 153 -9.61 -2.36 -11.83
C MET A 153 -10.12 -0.95 -12.08
N LEU A 154 -9.23 0.01 -12.30
CA LEU A 154 -9.54 1.45 -12.30
C LEU A 154 -9.60 2.08 -13.70
N GLY A 155 -9.06 1.40 -14.72
CA GLY A 155 -8.98 1.95 -16.07
C GLY A 155 -8.24 3.28 -16.12
N THR A 156 -8.85 4.30 -16.71
CA THR A 156 -8.31 5.66 -16.81
C THR A 156 -8.25 6.42 -15.48
N GLN A 157 -8.85 5.88 -14.42
CA GLN A 157 -8.76 6.45 -13.07
C GLN A 157 -7.48 6.03 -12.32
N ALA A 158 -6.67 5.12 -12.90
CA ALA A 158 -5.31 4.85 -12.42
C ALA A 158 -4.32 5.75 -13.16
N ILE A 159 -3.79 6.76 -12.48
CA ILE A 159 -2.86 7.74 -13.04
C ILE A 159 -1.49 7.51 -12.40
N TYR A 160 -0.53 7.12 -13.23
CA TYR A 160 0.85 6.82 -12.80
C TYR A 160 1.79 7.97 -13.12
N LEU A 161 2.58 8.40 -12.13
CA LEU A 161 3.61 9.42 -12.27
C LEU A 161 4.99 8.81 -12.10
N LEU A 162 5.92 9.20 -12.96
CA LEU A 162 7.32 8.79 -12.92
C LEU A 162 8.21 10.00 -12.62
N THR A 163 8.95 9.93 -11.49
CA THR A 163 9.78 11.06 -11.05
C THR A 163 11.20 11.04 -11.64
N LYS A 164 11.65 9.89 -12.18
CA LYS A 164 12.99 9.69 -12.75
C LYS A 164 13.00 9.09 -14.15
N GLU A 165 11.85 8.92 -14.76
CA GLU A 165 11.69 8.37 -16.10
C GLU A 165 10.66 9.19 -16.88
N ASN A 166 10.91 9.39 -18.18
CA ASN A 166 9.91 9.92 -19.11
C ASN A 166 9.56 8.80 -20.10
N LYS A 167 8.35 8.27 -19.99
CA LYS A 167 7.89 7.12 -20.75
C LYS A 167 6.46 7.35 -21.24
N ALA A 168 6.19 7.04 -22.51
CA ALA A 168 4.87 7.15 -23.09
C ALA A 168 3.84 6.32 -22.30
N GLY A 169 2.66 6.89 -22.06
CA GLY A 169 1.59 6.28 -21.25
C GLY A 169 1.64 6.64 -19.76
N TYR A 170 2.66 7.35 -19.29
CA TYR A 170 2.82 7.80 -17.91
C TYR A 170 2.95 9.31 -17.86
N GLN A 171 2.57 9.90 -16.73
CA GLN A 171 2.88 11.29 -16.46
C GLN A 171 4.30 11.40 -15.87
N SER A 172 5.03 12.44 -16.23
CA SER A 172 6.38 12.72 -15.69
C SER A 172 6.32 13.88 -14.71
N GLY A 173 7.03 13.78 -13.59
CA GLY A 173 7.13 14.84 -12.59
C GLY A 173 6.68 14.42 -11.19
N TYR A 174 6.21 15.39 -10.43
CA TYR A 174 5.85 15.22 -9.02
C TYR A 174 4.37 15.51 -8.79
N LEU A 175 3.85 15.02 -7.67
CA LEU A 175 2.51 15.34 -7.16
C LEU A 175 2.52 16.76 -6.55
N ASP A 176 2.62 17.75 -7.42
CA ASP A 176 2.69 19.17 -7.06
C ASP A 176 1.33 19.89 -7.20
N LYS A 177 1.32 21.19 -6.90
CA LYS A 177 0.13 22.02 -6.97
C LYS A 177 -0.52 22.02 -8.36
N ASN A 178 0.31 22.11 -9.40
CA ASN A 178 -0.18 22.14 -10.78
C ASN A 178 -0.82 20.80 -11.14
N PHE A 179 -0.18 19.69 -10.76
CA PHE A 179 -0.74 18.36 -10.95
C PHE A 179 -2.13 18.22 -10.31
N PHE A 180 -2.27 18.59 -9.03
CA PHE A 180 -3.56 18.45 -8.35
C PHE A 180 -4.63 19.38 -8.93
N GLN A 181 -4.30 20.62 -9.27
CA GLN A 181 -5.25 21.54 -9.91
C GLN A 181 -5.74 21.05 -11.29
N GLN A 182 -4.93 20.30 -12.01
CA GLN A 182 -5.31 19.74 -13.31
C GLN A 182 -6.09 18.44 -13.20
N ASN A 183 -5.90 17.65 -12.15
CA ASN A 183 -6.43 16.29 -12.03
C ASN A 183 -7.52 16.12 -10.95
N ILE A 184 -7.69 17.09 -10.04
CA ILE A 184 -8.71 17.06 -9.00
C ILE A 184 -9.79 18.08 -9.35
N THR A 185 -11.02 17.60 -9.46
CA THR A 185 -12.19 18.44 -9.78
C THR A 185 -13.00 18.82 -8.54
N ASP A 186 -12.81 18.10 -7.43
CA ASP A 186 -13.57 18.30 -6.21
C ASP A 186 -12.67 18.06 -4.98
N PHE A 187 -12.31 19.12 -4.30
CA PHE A 187 -11.49 19.09 -3.08
C PHE A 187 -12.28 18.79 -1.79
N HIS A 188 -13.59 18.58 -1.87
CA HIS A 188 -14.43 18.18 -0.73
C HIS A 188 -14.56 16.64 -0.60
N LYS A 189 -13.98 15.88 -1.54
CA LYS A 189 -13.91 14.42 -1.44
C LYS A 189 -12.85 13.96 -0.43
N HIS A 190 -12.87 12.67 -0.12
CA HIS A 190 -11.84 12.05 0.71
C HIS A 190 -10.50 11.95 -0.02
N PHE A 191 -9.42 12.14 0.73
CA PHE A 191 -8.05 11.95 0.27
C PHE A 191 -7.37 10.90 1.15
N TYR A 192 -6.93 9.81 0.54
CA TYR A 192 -6.20 8.73 1.20
C TYR A 192 -4.75 8.85 0.78
N VAL A 193 -3.85 9.19 1.72
CA VAL A 193 -2.44 9.48 1.40
C VAL A 193 -1.54 8.48 2.13
N CYS A 194 -0.69 7.78 1.38
CA CYS A 194 0.31 6.88 1.94
C CYS A 194 1.60 6.85 1.11
N GLY A 195 2.73 6.88 1.79
CA GLY A 195 4.04 6.91 1.15
C GLY A 195 5.15 7.33 2.12
N PRO A 196 6.31 7.77 1.63
CA PRO A 196 7.36 8.34 2.47
C PRO A 196 6.86 9.52 3.30
N ASP A 197 7.27 9.64 4.56
CA ASP A 197 6.79 10.64 5.52
C ASP A 197 6.78 12.06 4.97
N LYS A 198 7.90 12.45 4.32
CA LYS A 198 8.00 13.78 3.70
C LYS A 198 6.96 13.98 2.60
N MET A 199 6.68 12.96 1.79
CA MET A 199 5.67 13.04 0.74
C MET A 199 4.27 13.18 1.36
N VAL A 200 3.96 12.42 2.40
CA VAL A 200 2.67 12.51 3.10
C VAL A 200 2.47 13.89 3.68
N GLN A 201 3.49 14.44 4.36
CA GLN A 201 3.45 15.79 4.91
C GLN A 201 3.24 16.85 3.81
N ASP A 202 4.10 16.86 2.79
CA ASP A 202 4.06 17.87 1.71
C ASP A 202 2.69 17.83 0.99
N ILE A 203 2.14 16.64 0.72
CA ILE A 203 0.84 16.47 0.06
C ILE A 203 -0.30 16.92 0.97
N THR A 204 -0.27 16.58 2.25
CA THR A 204 -1.30 16.99 3.21
C THR A 204 -1.39 18.52 3.30
N GLU A 205 -0.25 19.19 3.47
CA GLU A 205 -0.18 20.65 3.51
C GLU A 205 -0.69 21.27 2.19
N LEU A 206 -0.33 20.68 1.06
CA LEU A 206 -0.74 21.16 -0.26
C LEU A 206 -2.24 21.00 -0.50
N LEU A 207 -2.83 19.86 -0.14
CA LEU A 207 -4.27 19.62 -0.27
C LEU A 207 -5.09 20.61 0.59
N GLN A 208 -4.63 20.90 1.81
CA GLN A 208 -5.24 21.93 2.68
C GLN A 208 -5.19 23.32 2.05
N GLN A 209 -4.04 23.70 1.46
CA GLN A 209 -3.91 24.99 0.74
C GLN A 209 -4.82 25.07 -0.49
N LEU A 210 -5.20 23.94 -1.07
CA LEU A 210 -6.11 23.85 -2.21
C LEU A 210 -7.58 23.75 -1.80
N GLY A 211 -7.88 23.76 -0.51
CA GLY A 211 -9.23 23.78 0.04
C GLY A 211 -9.79 22.41 0.43
N ALA A 212 -8.97 21.38 0.53
CA ALA A 212 -9.39 20.10 1.10
C ALA A 212 -9.64 20.24 2.61
N ASP A 213 -10.69 19.57 3.10
CA ASP A 213 -10.96 19.50 4.53
C ASP A 213 -9.86 18.69 5.23
N VAL A 214 -9.37 19.19 6.38
CA VAL A 214 -8.33 18.51 7.19
C VAL A 214 -8.77 17.11 7.61
N ASP A 215 -10.04 16.96 7.96
CA ASP A 215 -10.61 15.67 8.39
C ASP A 215 -10.87 14.71 7.22
N ALA A 216 -10.84 15.22 5.98
CA ALA A 216 -10.97 14.40 4.77
C ALA A 216 -9.64 13.78 4.31
N VAL A 217 -8.49 14.20 4.89
CA VAL A 217 -7.16 13.64 4.57
C VAL A 217 -6.83 12.53 5.54
N ILE A 218 -6.88 11.29 5.04
CA ILE A 218 -6.69 10.05 5.80
C ILE A 218 -5.30 9.50 5.46
N PHE A 219 -4.43 9.36 6.45
CA PHE A 219 -3.09 8.81 6.29
C PHE A 219 -2.75 7.84 7.42
N GLU A 220 -1.77 6.99 7.17
CA GLU A 220 -1.24 6.06 8.18
C GLU A 220 -0.45 6.85 9.25
N LYS A 221 -0.80 6.63 10.53
CA LYS A 221 -0.14 7.26 11.69
C LYS A 221 0.90 6.35 12.29
#